data_9d4608c82c25bb7ff7cee1c242144034
#
_entry.id   9d4608c82c25bb7ff7cee1c242144034
#
_cell.length_a   1.000
_cell.length_b   1.000
_cell.length_c   1.000
_cell.angle_alpha   90.00
_cell.angle_beta   90.00
_cell.angle_gamma   90.00
#
_symmetry.space_group_name_H-M   'P 1'
#
loop_
_entity.id
_entity.type
_entity.pdbx_description
1 polymer ?
#
loop_
_entity_poly.entity_id
_entity_poly.type
_entity_poly.pdbx_seq_one_letter_code
_entity_poly.pdbx_strand_id
1 'polypeptide(L)'
;YDNLLQLRELALKEVAMRVEKKVETQVVAEGKLYHEYLMAVIDSSEKRARRVIRKTARLATYMNAAFIVLYVQSDKEDMDRIPLANQRYLINNFNLASELGGEVVRIHSNRHIETIVDLCQERKISTVCISGPRFSLYSLFVTTFRFRHLLNRLAKLNVDLIILS
;
A
#
# COMPACT_ATOMS: atom_id res chain seq x y z
N TYR A 1 35.46 21.85 -21.98
CA TYR A 1 35.35 20.52 -22.61
C TYR A 1 35.20 19.39 -21.56
N ASP A 2 35.95 19.44 -20.48
CA ASP A 2 35.88 18.40 -19.42
C ASP A 2 34.54 18.30 -18.70
N ASN A 3 33.85 19.41 -18.50
CA ASN A 3 32.54 19.43 -17.84
C ASN A 3 31.44 18.77 -18.67
N LEU A 4 31.50 18.87 -19.99
CA LEU A 4 30.56 18.23 -20.91
C LEU A 4 30.75 16.70 -20.98
N LEU A 5 31.99 16.27 -20.93
CA LEU A 5 32.33 14.82 -20.85
C LEU A 5 31.90 14.20 -19.53
N GLN A 6 32.11 14.89 -18.42
CA GLN A 6 31.66 14.45 -17.08
C GLN A 6 30.13 14.38 -16.97
N LEU A 7 29.41 15.37 -17.53
CA LEU A 7 27.95 15.36 -17.57
C LEU A 7 27.41 14.20 -18.44
N ARG A 8 28.08 13.91 -19.54
CA ARG A 8 27.73 12.77 -20.41
C ARG A 8 27.96 11.44 -19.72
N GLU A 9 29.08 11.27 -19.00
CA GLU A 9 29.37 10.07 -18.22
C GLU A 9 28.38 9.86 -17.10
N LEU A 10 28.05 10.92 -16.36
CA LEU A 10 27.02 10.89 -15.31
C LEU A 10 25.64 10.51 -15.85
N ALA A 11 25.24 11.09 -16.98
CA ALA A 11 23.97 10.76 -17.62
C ALA A 11 23.92 9.30 -18.10
N LEU A 12 25.00 8.81 -18.70
CA LEU A 12 25.12 7.40 -19.13
C LEU A 12 25.09 6.44 -17.93
N LYS A 13 25.75 6.80 -16.84
CA LYS A 13 25.76 6.01 -15.61
C LYS A 13 24.37 5.94 -14.96
N GLU A 14 23.64 7.07 -14.95
CA GLU A 14 22.27 7.15 -14.45
C GLU A 14 21.30 6.31 -15.31
N VAL A 15 21.43 6.37 -16.63
CA VAL A 15 20.64 5.56 -17.56
C VAL A 15 20.96 4.06 -17.39
N ALA A 16 22.23 3.70 -17.27
CA ALA A 16 22.65 2.31 -17.03
C ALA A 16 22.07 1.77 -15.70
N MET A 17 22.15 2.55 -14.62
CA MET A 17 21.55 2.17 -13.32
C MET A 17 20.03 2.01 -13.40
N ARG A 18 19.33 2.87 -14.17
CA ARG A 18 17.88 2.75 -14.38
C ARG A 18 17.51 1.55 -15.22
N VAL A 19 18.32 1.22 -16.22
CA VAL A 19 18.13 0.03 -17.07
C VAL A 19 18.40 -1.25 -16.27
N GLU A 20 19.47 -1.29 -15.48
CA GLU A 20 19.74 -2.42 -14.57
C GLU A 20 18.60 -2.62 -13.57
N LYS A 21 18.15 -1.54 -12.93
CA LYS A 21 17.01 -1.60 -11.99
C LYS A 21 15.72 -2.02 -12.67
N LYS A 22 15.49 -1.64 -13.93
CA LYS A 22 14.33 -2.04 -14.71
C LYS A 22 14.42 -3.49 -15.18
N VAL A 23 15.60 -3.96 -15.55
CA VAL A 23 15.88 -5.35 -15.93
C VAL A 23 15.80 -6.26 -14.70
N GLU A 24 16.35 -5.86 -13.56
CA GLU A 24 16.16 -6.59 -12.30
C GLU A 24 14.68 -6.66 -11.92
N THR A 25 13.91 -5.57 -12.07
CA THR A 25 12.48 -5.55 -11.78
C THR A 25 11.68 -6.41 -12.77
N GLN A 26 12.07 -6.47 -14.05
CA GLN A 26 11.40 -7.32 -15.06
C GLN A 26 11.80 -8.79 -14.96
N VAL A 27 13.06 -9.10 -14.70
CA VAL A 27 13.52 -10.48 -14.46
C VAL A 27 12.97 -11.03 -13.13
N VAL A 28 12.74 -10.15 -12.17
CA VAL A 28 12.09 -10.48 -10.90
C VAL A 28 10.60 -10.76 -11.09
N ALA A 29 9.93 -10.15 -12.07
CA ALA A 29 8.54 -10.47 -12.41
C ALA A 29 8.35 -11.86 -13.02
N GLU A 30 9.41 -12.44 -13.63
CA GLU A 30 9.34 -13.77 -14.29
C GLU A 30 9.92 -14.93 -13.46
N GLY A 31 10.57 -14.72 -12.32
CA GLY A 31 11.23 -15.85 -11.63
C GLY A 31 11.72 -15.68 -10.21
N LYS A 32 11.66 -14.52 -9.61
CA LYS A 32 11.95 -14.38 -8.18
C LYS A 32 10.67 -14.39 -7.37
N LEU A 33 10.52 -15.39 -6.52
CA LEU A 33 9.65 -15.33 -5.35
C LEU A 33 9.99 -14.06 -4.59
N TYR A 34 9.11 -13.06 -4.63
CA TYR A 34 9.10 -12.02 -3.63
C TYR A 34 8.90 -12.72 -2.29
N HIS A 35 9.90 -12.70 -1.42
CA HIS A 35 9.76 -13.26 -0.08
C HIS A 35 8.80 -12.44 0.79
N GLU A 36 8.59 -11.19 0.39
CA GLU A 36 7.75 -10.22 1.09
C GLU A 36 6.75 -9.59 0.13
N TYR A 37 5.49 -9.54 0.55
CA TYR A 37 4.43 -8.88 -0.17
C TYR A 37 3.61 -8.02 0.79
N LEU A 38 3.60 -6.71 0.59
CA LEU A 38 2.98 -5.76 1.48
C LEU A 38 1.59 -5.35 1.00
N MET A 39 0.69 -5.08 1.93
CA MET A 39 -0.63 -4.53 1.63
C MET A 39 -0.87 -3.26 2.44
N ALA A 40 -1.05 -2.13 1.77
CA ALA A 40 -1.51 -0.90 2.38
C ALA A 40 -3.04 -0.89 2.39
N VAL A 41 -3.67 -0.81 3.55
CA VAL A 41 -5.12 -0.64 3.67
C VAL A 41 -5.43 0.83 3.87
N ILE A 42 -6.20 1.41 2.94
CA ILE A 42 -6.55 2.82 2.95
C ILE A 42 -8.04 3.05 3.14
N ASP A 43 -8.37 4.23 3.62
CA ASP A 43 -9.73 4.77 3.70
C ASP A 43 -9.91 5.96 2.73
N SER A 44 -11.07 6.57 2.73
CA SER A 44 -11.39 7.75 1.92
C SER A 44 -10.74 9.05 2.42
N SER A 45 -9.96 9.02 3.49
CA SER A 45 -9.24 10.19 4.03
C SER A 45 -8.01 10.51 3.19
N GLU A 46 -7.98 11.70 2.59
CA GLU A 46 -6.87 12.14 1.75
C GLU A 46 -5.50 11.98 2.40
N LYS A 47 -5.31 12.64 3.54
CA LYS A 47 -4.00 12.75 4.18
C LYS A 47 -3.51 11.42 4.76
N ARG A 48 -4.42 10.63 5.35
CA ARG A 48 -4.05 9.34 5.94
C ARG A 48 -3.74 8.31 4.87
N ALA A 49 -4.59 8.18 3.86
CA ALA A 49 -4.37 7.28 2.75
C ALA A 49 -3.05 7.58 2.03
N ARG A 50 -2.81 8.84 1.70
CA ARG A 50 -1.55 9.28 1.06
C ARG A 50 -0.32 8.93 1.89
N ARG A 51 -0.40 9.10 3.21
CA ARG A 51 0.69 8.77 4.12
C ARG A 51 0.96 7.28 4.15
N VAL A 52 -0.07 6.46 4.29
CA VAL A 52 0.06 5.00 4.29
C VAL A 52 0.65 4.51 2.98
N ILE A 53 0.15 4.97 1.84
CA ILE A 53 0.65 4.60 0.51
C ILE A 53 2.16 4.93 0.39
N ARG A 54 2.55 6.16 0.70
CA ARG A 54 3.97 6.58 0.58
C ARG A 54 4.89 5.81 1.51
N LYS A 55 4.47 5.57 2.74
CA LYS A 55 5.28 4.83 3.71
C LYS A 55 5.38 3.35 3.33
N THR A 56 4.28 2.74 2.87
CA THR A 56 4.30 1.34 2.40
C THR A 56 5.16 1.19 1.16
N ALA A 57 5.06 2.10 0.18
CA ALA A 57 5.92 2.08 -1.00
C ALA A 57 7.41 2.20 -0.65
N ARG A 58 7.75 3.04 0.34
CA ARG A 58 9.13 3.17 0.83
C ARG A 58 9.60 1.88 1.50
N LEU A 59 8.77 1.27 2.35
CA LEU A 59 9.06 -0.03 2.96
C LEU A 59 9.25 -1.11 1.90
N ALA A 60 8.36 -1.19 0.92
CA ALA A 60 8.46 -2.14 -0.18
C ALA A 60 9.76 -1.99 -0.97
N THR A 61 10.16 -0.75 -1.26
CA THR A 61 11.45 -0.47 -1.90
C THR A 61 12.62 -0.92 -1.03
N TYR A 62 12.57 -0.63 0.28
CA TYR A 62 13.64 -0.99 1.21
C TYR A 62 13.77 -2.52 1.38
N MET A 63 12.63 -3.22 1.40
CA MET A 63 12.58 -4.68 1.56
C MET A 63 12.73 -5.44 0.23
N ASN A 64 12.85 -4.73 -0.89
CA ASN A 64 12.80 -5.31 -2.24
C ASN A 64 11.54 -6.16 -2.43
N ALA A 65 10.40 -5.64 -2.02
CA ALA A 65 9.12 -6.31 -1.99
C ALA A 65 8.13 -5.66 -2.97
N ALA A 66 7.13 -6.42 -3.40
CA ALA A 66 5.96 -5.87 -4.07
C ALA A 66 4.93 -5.36 -3.04
N PHE A 67 4.05 -4.46 -3.45
CA PHE A 67 2.95 -4.03 -2.61
C PHE A 67 1.66 -3.77 -3.38
N ILE A 68 0.55 -3.96 -2.68
CA ILE A 68 -0.78 -3.58 -3.14
C ILE A 68 -1.37 -2.50 -2.23
N VAL A 69 -2.33 -1.76 -2.76
CA VAL A 69 -3.13 -0.80 -2.00
C VAL A 69 -4.57 -1.25 -2.05
N LEU A 70 -5.09 -1.64 -0.89
CA LEU A 70 -6.46 -2.12 -0.73
C LEU A 70 -7.37 -0.99 -0.26
N TYR A 71 -8.45 -0.77 -0.99
CA TYR A 71 -9.59 0.03 -0.56
C TYR A 71 -10.83 -0.84 -0.48
N VAL A 72 -11.36 -1.01 0.74
CA VAL A 72 -12.62 -1.72 0.97
C VAL A 72 -13.74 -0.69 1.02
N GLN A 73 -14.58 -0.71 -0.01
CA GLN A 73 -15.71 0.19 -0.15
C GLN A 73 -16.94 -0.44 0.51
N SER A 74 -17.46 0.20 1.55
CA SER A 74 -18.73 -0.19 2.16
C SER A 74 -19.91 0.46 1.44
N ASP A 75 -21.13 -0.04 1.67
CA ASP A 75 -22.37 0.58 1.12
C ASP A 75 -22.55 2.04 1.55
N LYS A 76 -21.97 2.42 2.69
CA LYS A 76 -21.96 3.80 3.20
C LYS A 76 -21.00 4.71 2.45
N GLU A 77 -20.01 4.12 1.82
CA GLU A 77 -18.95 4.80 1.06
C GLU A 77 -19.13 4.61 -0.44
N ASP A 78 -20.36 4.29 -0.86
CA ASP A 78 -20.69 4.24 -2.28
C ASP A 78 -20.37 5.58 -2.94
N MET A 79 -19.83 5.54 -4.17
CA MET A 79 -19.32 6.75 -4.85
C MET A 79 -20.38 7.86 -4.90
N ASP A 80 -21.66 7.49 -5.01
CA ASP A 80 -22.78 8.46 -5.03
C ASP A 80 -23.09 9.05 -3.65
N ARG A 81 -22.55 8.48 -2.57
CA ARG A 81 -22.83 8.89 -1.19
C ARG A 81 -21.69 9.65 -0.51
N ILE A 82 -20.48 9.52 -1.01
CA ILE A 82 -19.32 10.26 -0.49
C ILE A 82 -19.21 11.63 -1.15
N PRO A 83 -18.79 12.68 -0.43
CA PRO A 83 -18.56 14.00 -0.98
C PRO A 83 -17.64 13.96 -2.20
N LEU A 84 -17.91 14.78 -3.20
CA LEU A 84 -17.14 14.84 -4.45
C LEU A 84 -15.64 15.10 -4.19
N ALA A 85 -15.31 15.86 -3.17
CA ALA A 85 -13.92 16.08 -2.75
C ALA A 85 -13.24 14.76 -2.34
N ASN A 86 -13.93 13.90 -1.57
CA ASN A 86 -13.39 12.61 -1.14
C ASN A 86 -13.22 11.63 -2.31
N GLN A 87 -14.12 11.69 -3.30
CA GLN A 87 -13.97 10.91 -4.54
C GLN A 87 -12.69 11.30 -5.29
N ARG A 88 -12.43 12.61 -5.43
CA ARG A 88 -11.20 13.12 -6.05
C ARG A 88 -9.96 12.71 -5.28
N TYR A 89 -9.98 12.80 -3.96
CA TYR A 89 -8.86 12.38 -3.12
C TYR A 89 -8.57 10.88 -3.25
N LEU A 90 -9.62 10.08 -3.33
CA LEU A 90 -9.50 8.64 -3.52
C LEU A 90 -8.85 8.31 -4.87
N ILE A 91 -9.30 8.94 -5.96
CA ILE A 91 -8.73 8.78 -7.30
C ILE A 91 -7.26 9.22 -7.31
N ASN A 92 -6.95 10.38 -6.71
CA ASN A 92 -5.57 10.87 -6.62
C ASN A 92 -4.66 9.90 -5.83
N ASN A 93 -5.18 9.29 -4.78
CA ASN A 93 -4.44 8.30 -4.00
C ASN A 93 -4.23 6.99 -4.78
N PHE A 94 -5.19 6.56 -5.59
CA PHE A 94 -5.01 5.42 -6.49
C PHE A 94 -3.94 5.69 -7.56
N ASN A 95 -3.97 6.86 -8.16
CA ASN A 95 -2.95 7.28 -9.12
C ASN A 95 -1.56 7.31 -8.46
N LEU A 96 -1.45 7.88 -7.27
CA LEU A 96 -0.21 7.89 -6.50
C LEU A 96 0.30 6.46 -6.22
N ALA A 97 -0.59 5.55 -5.83
CA ALA A 97 -0.22 4.15 -5.59
C ALA A 97 0.37 3.50 -6.84
N SER A 98 -0.28 3.70 -7.99
CA SER A 98 0.19 3.19 -9.28
C SER A 98 1.52 3.82 -9.72
N GLU A 99 1.69 5.13 -9.54
CA GLU A 99 2.94 5.85 -9.82
C GLU A 99 4.11 5.33 -8.97
N LEU A 100 3.84 4.90 -7.74
CA LEU A 100 4.82 4.31 -6.85
C LEU A 100 5.06 2.81 -7.07
N GLY A 101 4.41 2.23 -8.08
CA GLY A 101 4.58 0.83 -8.47
C GLY A 101 3.70 -0.17 -7.70
N GLY A 102 2.69 0.30 -6.97
CA GLY A 102 1.71 -0.53 -6.27
C GLY A 102 0.53 -0.91 -7.16
N GLU A 103 0.01 -2.12 -6.96
CA GLU A 103 -1.26 -2.55 -7.55
C GLU A 103 -2.42 -1.99 -6.70
N VAL A 104 -3.44 -1.42 -7.34
CA VAL A 104 -4.64 -0.92 -6.65
C VAL A 104 -5.73 -1.98 -6.70
N VAL A 105 -6.21 -2.38 -5.53
CA VAL A 105 -7.30 -3.36 -5.37
C VAL A 105 -8.49 -2.68 -4.68
N ARG A 106 -9.64 -2.71 -5.34
CA ARG A 106 -10.90 -2.17 -4.80
C ARG A 106 -11.88 -3.32 -4.62
N ILE A 107 -12.39 -3.46 -3.41
CA ILE A 107 -13.37 -4.51 -3.07
C ILE A 107 -14.58 -3.86 -2.43
N HIS A 108 -15.77 -4.16 -2.92
CA HIS A 108 -17.01 -3.75 -2.31
C HIS A 108 -17.41 -4.78 -1.24
N SER A 109 -17.40 -4.36 0.02
CA SER A 109 -17.75 -5.23 1.15
C SER A 109 -18.05 -4.43 2.41
N ASN A 110 -19.04 -4.87 3.16
CA ASN A 110 -19.31 -4.35 4.50
C ASN A 110 -18.51 -5.06 5.61
N ARG A 111 -17.75 -6.10 5.24
CA ARG A 111 -16.96 -6.95 6.14
C ARG A 111 -15.47 -6.66 5.97
N HIS A 112 -15.03 -5.49 6.43
CA HIS A 112 -13.67 -4.98 6.20
C HIS A 112 -12.58 -5.94 6.68
N ILE A 113 -12.71 -6.48 7.91
CA ILE A 113 -11.67 -7.33 8.50
C ILE A 113 -11.55 -8.64 7.73
N GLU A 114 -12.67 -9.28 7.44
CA GLU A 114 -12.71 -10.53 6.68
C GLU A 114 -12.12 -10.32 5.27
N THR A 115 -12.49 -9.23 4.61
CA THR A 115 -11.96 -8.89 3.29
C THR A 115 -10.42 -8.73 3.31
N ILE A 116 -9.89 -8.07 4.34
CA ILE A 116 -8.43 -7.94 4.53
C ILE A 116 -7.79 -9.32 4.71
N VAL A 117 -8.36 -10.14 5.59
CA VAL A 117 -7.84 -11.48 5.90
C VAL A 117 -7.90 -12.41 4.69
N ASP A 118 -9.01 -12.42 3.97
CA ASP A 118 -9.19 -13.25 2.78
C ASP A 118 -8.20 -12.86 1.68
N LEU A 119 -7.99 -11.57 1.48
CA LEU A 119 -6.99 -11.09 0.51
C LEU A 119 -5.55 -11.41 0.93
N CYS A 120 -5.27 -11.38 2.24
CA CYS A 120 -3.96 -11.81 2.76
C CYS A 120 -3.67 -13.27 2.41
N GLN A 121 -4.66 -14.15 2.54
CA GLN A 121 -4.51 -15.57 2.18
C GLN A 121 -4.38 -15.75 0.67
N GLU A 122 -5.26 -15.12 -0.10
CA GLU A 122 -5.29 -15.23 -1.57
C GLU A 122 -3.98 -14.76 -2.22
N ARG A 123 -3.49 -13.59 -1.79
CA ARG A 123 -2.31 -12.94 -2.37
C ARG A 123 -1.01 -13.26 -1.63
N LYS A 124 -1.05 -14.09 -0.59
CA LYS A 124 0.10 -14.43 0.27
C LYS A 124 0.81 -13.19 0.81
N ILE A 125 0.03 -12.25 1.32
CA ILE A 125 0.54 -11.02 1.93
C ILE A 125 1.31 -11.40 3.21
N SER A 126 2.52 -10.87 3.35
CA SER A 126 3.34 -11.06 4.56
C SER A 126 3.16 -9.94 5.59
N THR A 127 2.83 -8.74 5.12
CA THR A 127 2.74 -7.56 5.98
C THR A 127 1.59 -6.66 5.57
N VAL A 128 0.75 -6.29 6.53
CA VAL A 128 -0.34 -5.32 6.37
C VAL A 128 0.05 -3.99 7.00
N CYS A 129 -0.06 -2.91 6.24
CA CYS A 129 0.20 -1.55 6.68
C CYS A 129 -1.12 -0.77 6.80
N ILE A 130 -1.37 -0.20 7.96
CA ILE A 130 -2.58 0.60 8.23
C ILE A 130 -2.21 1.96 8.83
N SER A 131 -3.13 2.92 8.75
CA SER A 131 -3.01 4.16 9.52
C SER A 131 -3.35 3.94 10.99
N GLY A 132 -2.73 4.70 11.87
CA GLY A 132 -3.06 4.70 13.29
C GLY A 132 -4.54 5.06 13.54
N PRO A 133 -5.17 4.50 14.59
CA PRO A 133 -6.55 4.79 14.93
C PRO A 133 -6.72 6.26 15.33
N ARG A 134 -7.88 6.85 15.02
CA ARG A 134 -8.27 8.15 15.60
C ARG A 134 -8.67 7.93 17.04
N PHE A 135 -7.92 8.51 17.95
CA PHE A 135 -8.29 8.52 19.37
C PHE A 135 -9.44 9.52 19.61
N SER A 136 -10.66 9.02 19.59
CA SER A 136 -11.81 9.67 20.19
C SER A 136 -12.24 8.80 21.36
N LEU A 137 -12.52 9.40 22.50
CA LEU A 137 -12.87 8.67 23.75
C LEU A 137 -14.03 7.68 23.57
N TYR A 138 -14.98 7.97 22.70
CA TYR A 138 -16.10 7.09 22.39
C TYR A 138 -15.76 5.94 21.43
N SER A 139 -14.77 6.13 20.57
CA SER A 139 -14.34 5.10 19.62
C SER A 139 -13.34 4.11 20.22
N LEU A 140 -12.78 4.39 21.39
CA LEU A 140 -11.74 3.55 22.02
C LEU A 140 -12.18 2.10 22.19
N PHE A 141 -13.40 1.86 22.69
CA PHE A 141 -13.89 0.50 22.91
C PHE A 141 -14.14 -0.28 21.60
N VAL A 142 -14.84 0.34 20.65
CA VAL A 142 -15.18 -0.32 19.38
C VAL A 142 -13.93 -0.48 18.51
N THR A 143 -13.07 0.52 18.47
CA THR A 143 -11.83 0.49 17.71
C THR A 143 -10.85 -0.54 18.29
N THR A 144 -10.74 -0.64 19.62
CA THR A 144 -9.88 -1.60 20.29
C THR A 144 -10.33 -3.04 20.04
N PHE A 145 -11.64 -3.31 20.10
CA PHE A 145 -12.18 -4.64 19.83
C PHE A 145 -11.97 -5.08 18.37
N ARG A 146 -12.26 -4.21 17.43
CA ARG A 146 -12.04 -4.47 15.99
C ARG A 146 -10.56 -4.63 15.65
N PHE A 147 -9.71 -3.80 16.24
CA PHE A 147 -8.27 -3.88 16.07
C PHE A 147 -7.71 -5.19 16.63
N ARG A 148 -8.12 -5.59 17.84
CA ARG A 148 -7.74 -6.86 18.45
C ARG A 148 -8.22 -8.05 17.61
N HIS A 149 -9.42 -7.97 17.05
CA HIS A 149 -9.93 -9.01 16.16
C HIS A 149 -9.07 -9.15 14.89
N LEU A 150 -8.74 -8.04 14.25
CA LEU A 150 -7.83 -8.01 13.09
C LEU A 150 -6.47 -8.61 13.45
N LEU A 151 -5.85 -8.17 14.54
CA LEU A 151 -4.55 -8.69 15.01
C LEU A 151 -4.58 -10.20 15.19
N ASN A 152 -5.60 -10.73 15.88
CA ASN A 152 -5.73 -12.16 16.13
C ASN A 152 -5.89 -12.97 14.84
N ARG A 153 -6.62 -12.42 13.87
CA ARG A 153 -6.80 -13.08 12.55
C ARG A 153 -5.51 -13.08 11.75
N LEU A 154 -4.80 -11.96 11.69
CA LEU A 154 -3.52 -11.85 10.99
C LEU A 154 -2.42 -12.69 11.64
N ALA A 155 -2.37 -12.75 12.97
CA ALA A 155 -1.43 -13.59 13.70
C ALA A 155 -1.57 -15.08 13.38
N LYS A 156 -2.80 -15.57 13.19
CA LYS A 156 -3.07 -16.95 12.76
C LYS A 156 -2.53 -17.27 11.36
N LEU A 157 -2.34 -16.24 10.53
CA LEU A 157 -1.80 -16.36 9.17
C LEU A 157 -0.31 -16.08 9.10
N ASN A 158 0.35 -15.78 10.21
CA ASN A 158 1.72 -15.27 10.28
C ASN A 158 1.91 -13.99 9.42
N VAL A 159 0.92 -13.11 9.44
CA VAL A 159 0.96 -11.83 8.75
C VAL A 159 1.26 -10.73 9.77
N ASP A 160 2.29 -9.95 9.50
CA ASP A 160 2.66 -8.81 10.33
C ASP A 160 1.73 -7.62 10.13
N LEU A 161 1.54 -6.81 11.17
CA LEU A 161 0.76 -5.58 11.10
C LEU A 161 1.63 -4.39 11.49
N ILE A 162 1.76 -3.44 10.57
CA ILE A 162 2.49 -2.18 10.77
C ILE A 162 1.49 -1.02 10.84
N ILE A 163 1.56 -0.26 11.92
CA ILE A 163 0.77 0.94 12.11
C ILE A 163 1.63 2.14 11.73
N LEU A 164 1.18 2.86 10.70
CA LEU A 164 1.88 4.03 10.17
C LEU A 164 1.20 5.32 10.68
N SER A 165 1.88 6.05 11.50
CA SER A 165 1.44 7.37 12.02
C SER A 165 1.86 8.52 11.12
#